data_a9052408db2313906a16fb6091531f5c
#
_entry.id   a9052408db2313906a16fb6091531f5c
#
_cell.length_a   1.000
_cell.length_b   1.000
_cell.length_c   1.000
_cell.angle_alpha   90.00
_cell.angle_beta   90.00
_cell.angle_gamma   90.00
#
_symmetry.space_group_name_H-M   'P 1'
#
loop_
_entity.id
_entity.type
_entity.pdbx_description
1 polymer ?
#
loop_
_entity_poly.entity_id
_entity_poly.type
_entity_poly.pdbx_seq_one_letter_code
_entity_poly.pdbx_strand_id
1 'polypeptide(L)'
;KEELATPSDIAKAVSDRHFGIGSDGLILIKPSKVADFYMEMYNADGSRSAMCGNGIRCVGKYVYDFGLTDKLDVSIETAAGIKYLNLRLLGGQVGEVRVNMGAPVFEPALIPTTLEATRKIEADGSDLAAPLHEGYENSVPDKVPVVLDAPLTVEGKEYRVSCVSMGNPHVITYVDDEKTIDIEKIGPLFESNPVFPERTNTELIRVAVRTK
;
A
#
# COMPACT_ATOMS: atom_id res chain seq x y z
N LYS A 1 -17.78 -24.60 -1.08
CA LYS A 1 -16.33 -24.44 -1.32
C LYS A 1 -15.65 -24.62 0.02
N GLU A 2 -14.72 -25.58 0.11
CA GLU A 2 -13.96 -25.82 1.33
C GLU A 2 -13.09 -24.61 1.66
N GLU A 3 -13.05 -24.22 2.93
CA GLU A 3 -12.17 -23.18 3.41
C GLU A 3 -10.74 -23.72 3.41
N LEU A 4 -9.80 -22.93 2.89
CA LEU A 4 -8.41 -23.35 2.80
C LEU A 4 -7.84 -23.47 4.22
N ALA A 5 -7.47 -24.68 4.64
CA ALA A 5 -6.79 -24.88 5.91
C ALA A 5 -5.35 -24.36 5.83
N THR A 6 -4.89 -23.65 6.85
CA THR A 6 -3.51 -23.11 6.96
C THR A 6 -3.05 -22.24 5.79
N PRO A 7 -3.76 -21.13 5.42
CA PRO A 7 -3.38 -20.28 4.30
C PRO A 7 -1.95 -19.70 4.41
N SER A 8 -1.48 -19.44 5.64
CA SER A 8 -0.12 -18.98 5.92
C SER A 8 0.95 -19.97 5.45
N ASP A 9 0.78 -21.26 5.76
CA ASP A 9 1.74 -22.30 5.38
C ASP A 9 1.72 -22.54 3.87
N ILE A 10 0.52 -22.47 3.27
CA ILE A 10 0.37 -22.57 1.82
C ILE A 10 1.04 -21.37 1.13
N ALA A 11 0.87 -20.16 1.67
CA ALA A 11 1.54 -18.97 1.15
C ALA A 11 3.06 -19.15 1.11
N LYS A 12 3.66 -19.66 2.20
CA LYS A 12 5.11 -19.98 2.23
C LYS A 12 5.48 -20.99 1.17
N ALA A 13 4.73 -22.10 1.08
CA ALA A 13 5.04 -23.17 0.16
C ALA A 13 4.93 -22.75 -1.31
N VAL A 14 3.87 -22.02 -1.69
CA VAL A 14 3.69 -21.58 -3.09
C VAL A 14 4.62 -20.42 -3.46
N SER A 15 5.07 -19.63 -2.49
CA SER A 15 5.96 -18.49 -2.72
C SER A 15 7.42 -18.90 -2.86
N ASP A 16 7.80 -20.11 -2.45
CA ASP A 16 9.16 -20.62 -2.62
C ASP A 16 9.55 -20.60 -4.09
N ARG A 17 10.68 -19.92 -4.42
CA ARG A 17 11.14 -19.73 -5.80
C ARG A 17 11.81 -20.96 -6.41
N HIS A 18 12.17 -21.95 -5.60
CA HIS A 18 12.82 -23.18 -6.03
C HIS A 18 11.86 -24.37 -6.05
N PHE A 19 10.98 -24.48 -5.04
CA PHE A 19 10.11 -25.63 -4.86
C PHE A 19 8.62 -25.33 -4.95
N GLY A 20 8.24 -24.03 -5.04
CA GLY A 20 6.88 -23.57 -5.21
C GLY A 20 6.63 -22.97 -6.59
N ILE A 21 5.62 -22.09 -6.67
CA ILE A 21 5.30 -21.29 -7.87
C ILE A 21 6.29 -20.12 -8.00
N GLY A 22 6.83 -19.63 -6.89
CA GLY A 22 7.75 -18.50 -6.84
C GLY A 22 7.03 -17.15 -6.92
N SER A 23 6.20 -16.85 -5.94
CA SER A 23 5.42 -15.60 -5.86
C SER A 23 5.88 -14.74 -4.68
N ASP A 24 5.39 -13.50 -4.63
CA ASP A 24 5.61 -12.59 -3.50
C ASP A 24 4.54 -12.77 -2.40
N GLY A 25 3.61 -13.70 -2.59
CA GLY A 25 2.55 -14.01 -1.63
C GLY A 25 1.36 -14.71 -2.25
N LEU A 26 0.32 -14.87 -1.45
CA LEU A 26 -0.95 -15.52 -1.80
C LEU A 26 -2.12 -14.57 -1.56
N ILE A 27 -3.00 -14.44 -2.54
CA ILE A 27 -4.25 -13.70 -2.40
C ILE A 27 -5.42 -14.69 -2.50
N LEU A 28 -6.28 -14.67 -1.50
CA LEU A 28 -7.54 -15.41 -1.50
C LEU A 28 -8.69 -14.44 -1.78
N ILE A 29 -9.50 -14.75 -2.79
CA ILE A 29 -10.71 -14.01 -3.10
C ILE A 29 -11.89 -14.79 -2.53
N LYS A 30 -12.58 -14.19 -1.58
CA LYS A 30 -13.67 -14.80 -0.80
C LYS A 30 -14.97 -14.02 -0.96
N PRO A 31 -16.13 -14.59 -0.64
CA PRO A 31 -17.37 -13.84 -0.47
C PRO A 31 -17.24 -12.83 0.68
N SER A 32 -17.85 -11.65 0.52
CA SER A 32 -17.99 -10.64 1.58
C SER A 32 -19.47 -10.50 1.97
N LYS A 33 -19.72 -9.99 3.19
CA LYS A 33 -21.05 -9.61 3.66
C LYS A 33 -21.33 -8.11 3.50
N VAL A 34 -20.28 -7.33 3.23
CA VAL A 34 -20.31 -5.85 3.23
C VAL A 34 -19.78 -5.25 1.94
N ALA A 35 -19.23 -6.07 1.04
CA ALA A 35 -18.69 -5.69 -0.26
C ALA A 35 -18.99 -6.78 -1.30
N ASP A 36 -18.61 -6.56 -2.57
CA ASP A 36 -18.79 -7.57 -3.60
C ASP A 36 -17.89 -8.79 -3.36
N PHE A 37 -16.65 -8.55 -2.90
CA PHE A 37 -15.68 -9.61 -2.58
C PHE A 37 -14.87 -9.24 -1.34
N TYR A 38 -14.22 -10.26 -0.73
CA TYR A 38 -13.22 -10.10 0.32
C TYR A 38 -11.86 -10.57 -0.19
N MET A 39 -10.86 -9.69 -0.10
CA MET A 39 -9.47 -9.98 -0.39
C MET A 39 -8.72 -10.26 0.90
N GLU A 40 -8.23 -11.48 1.06
CA GLU A 40 -7.32 -11.87 2.12
C GLU A 40 -5.94 -12.14 1.54
N MET A 41 -4.91 -11.51 2.10
CA MET A 41 -3.57 -11.57 1.54
C MET A 41 -2.54 -12.05 2.56
N TYR A 42 -1.64 -12.90 2.09
CA TYR A 42 -0.49 -13.43 2.82
C TYR A 42 0.79 -13.13 2.04
N ASN A 43 1.81 -12.62 2.72
CA ASN A 43 3.15 -12.43 2.18
C ASN A 43 3.86 -13.77 1.96
N ALA A 44 5.00 -13.75 1.27
CA ALA A 44 5.80 -14.95 1.01
C ALA A 44 6.29 -15.65 2.30
N ASP A 45 6.47 -14.92 3.39
CA ASP A 45 6.83 -15.44 4.71
C ASP A 45 5.63 -16.01 5.49
N GLY A 46 4.42 -15.98 4.89
CA GLY A 46 3.17 -16.42 5.49
C GLY A 46 2.53 -15.40 6.44
N SER A 47 3.12 -14.25 6.66
CA SER A 47 2.50 -13.17 7.44
C SER A 47 1.29 -12.60 6.70
N ARG A 48 0.27 -12.16 7.45
CA ARG A 48 -0.93 -11.56 6.88
C ARG A 48 -0.68 -10.09 6.55
N SER A 49 -1.04 -9.67 5.35
CA SER A 49 -0.99 -8.26 4.93
C SER A 49 -2.37 -7.62 4.97
N ALA A 50 -2.43 -6.38 5.45
CA ALA A 50 -3.69 -5.63 5.54
C ALA A 50 -4.20 -5.18 4.16
N MET A 51 -3.29 -4.79 3.26
CA MET A 51 -3.61 -4.25 1.93
C MET A 51 -2.40 -4.33 1.00
N CYS A 52 -2.66 -4.53 -0.30
CA CYS A 52 -1.68 -4.43 -1.37
C CYS A 52 -2.30 -3.75 -2.59
N GLY A 53 -1.85 -2.55 -2.91
CA GLY A 53 -2.35 -1.76 -4.04
C GLY A 53 -2.16 -2.43 -5.40
N ASN A 54 -1.08 -3.19 -5.57
CA ASN A 54 -0.85 -3.99 -6.78
C ASN A 54 -1.78 -5.21 -6.81
N GLY A 55 -1.85 -5.94 -5.70
CA GLY A 55 -2.66 -7.15 -5.59
C GLY A 55 -4.14 -6.90 -5.80
N ILE A 56 -4.70 -5.81 -5.24
CA ILE A 56 -6.12 -5.52 -5.41
C ILE A 56 -6.50 -5.21 -6.87
N ARG A 57 -5.58 -4.65 -7.67
CA ARG A 57 -5.80 -4.47 -9.11
C ARG A 57 -5.88 -5.82 -9.84
N CYS A 58 -5.03 -6.77 -9.44
CA CYS A 58 -5.11 -8.14 -9.95
C CYS A 58 -6.44 -8.81 -9.57
N VAL A 59 -6.93 -8.59 -8.33
CA VAL A 59 -8.25 -9.08 -7.90
C VAL A 59 -9.34 -8.48 -8.77
N GLY A 60 -9.37 -7.15 -8.98
CA GLY A 60 -10.36 -6.49 -9.83
C GLY A 60 -10.39 -7.07 -11.24
N LYS A 61 -9.22 -7.25 -11.87
CA LYS A 61 -9.11 -7.88 -13.18
C LYS A 61 -9.60 -9.33 -13.15
N TYR A 62 -9.18 -10.11 -12.16
CA TYR A 62 -9.53 -11.53 -12.07
C TYR A 62 -11.04 -11.73 -11.93
N VAL A 63 -11.72 -11.02 -11.03
CA VAL A 63 -13.14 -11.24 -10.78
C VAL A 63 -14.00 -10.91 -12.00
N TYR A 64 -13.59 -9.96 -12.82
CA TYR A 64 -14.28 -9.61 -14.05
C TYR A 64 -13.95 -10.58 -15.20
N ASP A 65 -12.66 -10.75 -15.51
CA ASP A 65 -12.23 -11.55 -16.68
C ASP A 65 -12.60 -13.04 -16.56
N PHE A 66 -12.74 -13.55 -15.32
CA PHE A 66 -13.18 -14.92 -15.03
C PHE A 66 -14.69 -15.03 -14.75
N GLY A 67 -15.47 -13.97 -14.98
CA GLY A 67 -16.93 -14.01 -14.90
C GLY A 67 -17.50 -14.19 -13.50
N LEU A 68 -16.76 -13.79 -12.45
CA LEU A 68 -17.29 -13.77 -11.08
C LEU A 68 -18.19 -12.55 -10.85
N THR A 69 -18.06 -11.52 -11.67
CA THR A 69 -18.91 -10.33 -11.72
C THR A 69 -18.94 -9.76 -13.14
N ASP A 70 -20.01 -9.04 -13.47
CA ASP A 70 -20.16 -8.22 -14.68
C ASP A 70 -20.09 -6.71 -14.38
N LYS A 71 -19.90 -6.35 -13.09
CA LYS A 71 -19.78 -4.96 -12.65
C LYS A 71 -18.45 -4.36 -13.05
N LEU A 72 -18.48 -3.09 -13.49
CA LEU A 72 -17.28 -2.29 -13.72
C LEU A 72 -16.86 -1.49 -12.47
N ASP A 73 -17.80 -1.22 -11.57
CA ASP A 73 -17.55 -0.65 -10.25
C ASP A 73 -17.66 -1.78 -9.23
N VAL A 74 -16.54 -2.12 -8.61
CA VAL A 74 -16.41 -3.28 -7.71
C VAL A 74 -15.91 -2.82 -6.36
N SER A 75 -16.56 -3.27 -5.30
CA SER A 75 -16.13 -3.05 -3.92
C SER A 75 -15.41 -4.28 -3.39
N ILE A 76 -14.24 -4.07 -2.77
CA ILE A 76 -13.42 -5.14 -2.20
C ILE A 76 -13.19 -4.85 -0.72
N GLU A 77 -13.69 -5.74 0.14
CA GLU A 77 -13.34 -5.74 1.55
C GLU A 77 -11.88 -6.18 1.72
N THR A 78 -11.12 -5.47 2.54
CA THR A 78 -9.74 -5.79 2.92
C THR A 78 -9.58 -5.63 4.43
N ALA A 79 -8.47 -6.10 5.01
CA ALA A 79 -8.17 -5.83 6.42
C ALA A 79 -7.96 -4.33 6.73
N ALA A 80 -7.65 -3.52 5.69
CA ALA A 80 -7.56 -2.05 5.77
C ALA A 80 -8.86 -1.34 5.34
N GLY A 81 -10.03 -2.00 5.45
CA GLY A 81 -11.33 -1.47 5.08
C GLY A 81 -11.74 -1.76 3.64
N ILE A 82 -12.90 -1.24 3.24
CA ILE A 82 -13.44 -1.44 1.90
C ILE A 82 -12.73 -0.51 0.92
N LYS A 83 -12.31 -1.08 -0.21
CA LYS A 83 -11.73 -0.35 -1.35
C LYS A 83 -12.68 -0.42 -2.54
N TYR A 84 -12.77 0.68 -3.28
CA TYR A 84 -13.61 0.80 -4.45
C TYR A 84 -12.74 0.84 -5.70
N LEU A 85 -13.07 -0.02 -6.64
CA LEU A 85 -12.36 -0.20 -7.91
C LEU A 85 -13.26 0.21 -9.07
N ASN A 86 -12.70 0.93 -10.04
CA ASN A 86 -13.33 1.14 -11.32
C ASN A 86 -12.51 0.44 -12.40
N LEU A 87 -13.16 -0.48 -13.12
CA LEU A 87 -12.55 -1.34 -14.12
C LEU A 87 -12.81 -0.75 -15.53
N ARG A 88 -11.75 -0.61 -16.30
CA ARG A 88 -11.82 -0.17 -17.69
C ARG A 88 -11.49 -1.30 -18.64
N LEU A 89 -12.38 -1.54 -19.59
CA LEU A 89 -12.22 -2.63 -20.56
C LEU A 89 -11.41 -2.16 -21.76
N LEU A 90 -10.50 -3.01 -22.20
CA LEU A 90 -9.78 -2.92 -23.47
C LEU A 90 -9.94 -4.26 -24.19
N GLY A 91 -10.63 -4.26 -25.33
CA GLY A 91 -10.88 -5.48 -26.10
C GLY A 91 -11.73 -6.54 -25.38
N GLY A 92 -12.63 -6.12 -24.47
CA GLY A 92 -13.54 -7.03 -23.75
C GLY A 92 -12.95 -7.62 -22.45
N GLN A 93 -11.71 -7.31 -22.12
CA GLN A 93 -11.04 -7.68 -20.87
C GLN A 93 -10.64 -6.44 -20.10
N VAL A 94 -10.42 -6.57 -18.80
CA VAL A 94 -9.93 -5.46 -17.97
C VAL A 94 -8.48 -5.12 -18.33
N GLY A 95 -8.28 -3.93 -18.89
CA GLY A 95 -6.97 -3.38 -19.23
C GLY A 95 -6.42 -2.42 -18.20
N GLU A 96 -7.31 -1.71 -17.48
CA GLU A 96 -6.93 -0.75 -16.44
C GLU A 96 -7.83 -0.92 -15.22
N VAL A 97 -7.26 -0.73 -14.03
CA VAL A 97 -8.00 -0.74 -12.76
C VAL A 97 -7.63 0.52 -11.98
N ARG A 98 -8.61 1.37 -11.74
CA ARG A 98 -8.51 2.51 -10.84
C ARG A 98 -8.96 2.09 -9.46
N VAL A 99 -8.15 2.37 -8.45
CA VAL A 99 -8.43 2.02 -7.05
C VAL A 99 -8.52 3.29 -6.22
N ASN A 100 -9.60 3.46 -5.46
CA ASN A 100 -9.66 4.49 -4.42
C ASN A 100 -8.92 3.98 -3.18
N MET A 101 -7.73 4.52 -2.97
CA MET A 101 -6.88 4.16 -1.82
C MET A 101 -7.31 4.87 -0.53
N GLY A 102 -8.20 5.85 -0.61
CA GLY A 102 -8.55 6.74 0.49
C GLY A 102 -7.62 7.93 0.58
N ALA A 103 -7.83 8.77 1.59
CA ALA A 103 -6.97 9.91 1.88
C ALA A 103 -5.63 9.44 2.51
N PRO A 104 -4.51 10.10 2.20
CA PRO A 104 -3.26 9.85 2.90
C PRO A 104 -3.37 10.26 4.37
N VAL A 105 -2.72 9.51 5.25
CA VAL A 105 -2.62 9.82 6.67
C VAL A 105 -1.23 10.38 6.94
N PHE A 106 -1.18 11.59 7.49
CA PHE A 106 0.07 12.30 7.78
C PHE A 106 0.39 12.38 9.28
N GLU A 107 -0.62 12.20 10.13
CA GLU A 107 -0.45 12.27 11.59
C GLU A 107 0.49 11.15 12.07
N PRO A 108 1.61 11.48 12.75
CA PRO A 108 2.64 10.51 13.11
C PRO A 108 2.11 9.29 13.87
N ALA A 109 1.22 9.50 14.83
CA ALA A 109 0.64 8.43 15.64
C ALA A 109 -0.21 7.43 14.82
N LEU A 110 -0.80 7.89 13.70
CA LEU A 110 -1.62 7.08 12.81
C LEU A 110 -0.85 6.44 11.66
N ILE A 111 0.43 6.85 11.43
CA ILE A 111 1.30 6.26 10.39
C ILE A 111 1.73 4.83 10.72
N PRO A 112 1.99 4.27 11.90
CA PRO A 112 2.47 4.71 13.19
C PRO A 112 3.99 4.94 13.21
N THR A 113 4.42 6.09 13.71
CA THR A 113 5.83 6.39 13.94
C THR A 113 6.00 7.17 15.24
N THR A 114 7.15 6.98 15.90
CA THR A 114 7.53 7.77 17.07
C THR A 114 8.27 9.06 16.72
N LEU A 115 8.52 9.33 15.44
CA LEU A 115 9.06 10.61 15.00
C LEU A 115 8.05 11.72 15.29
N GLU A 116 8.53 12.82 15.86
CA GLU A 116 7.70 13.98 16.11
C GLU A 116 7.36 14.73 14.82
N ALA A 117 6.19 15.34 14.78
CA ALA A 117 5.81 16.21 13.67
C ALA A 117 6.79 17.38 13.54
N THR A 118 7.35 17.58 12.36
CA THR A 118 8.30 18.66 12.09
C THR A 118 7.60 19.97 11.73
N ARG A 119 6.38 19.89 11.22
CA ARG A 119 5.53 21.04 10.86
C ARG A 119 4.05 20.66 10.80
N LYS A 120 3.19 21.67 10.67
CA LYS A 120 1.80 21.51 10.28
C LYS A 120 1.61 22.02 8.86
N ILE A 121 0.95 21.25 8.03
CA ILE A 121 0.54 21.68 6.68
C ILE A 121 -0.94 22.01 6.68
N GLU A 122 -1.33 23.01 5.88
CA GLU A 122 -2.73 23.20 5.54
C GLU A 122 -3.08 22.17 4.48
N ALA A 123 -4.01 21.28 4.84
CA ALA A 123 -4.52 20.34 3.87
C ALA A 123 -5.60 21.07 3.06
N ASP A 124 -5.20 21.67 1.95
CA ASP A 124 -6.15 22.17 0.96
C ASP A 124 -6.78 20.94 0.29
N GLY A 125 -8.05 20.70 0.58
CA GLY A 125 -8.80 19.58 0.01
C GLY A 125 -8.97 19.67 -1.51
N SER A 126 -8.51 20.75 -2.15
CA SER A 126 -8.60 20.96 -3.59
C SER A 126 -7.70 20.01 -4.40
N ASP A 127 -6.61 19.50 -3.82
CA ASP A 127 -5.65 18.59 -4.49
C ASP A 127 -6.02 17.10 -4.32
N LEU A 128 -7.02 16.79 -3.50
CA LEU A 128 -7.50 15.43 -3.36
C LEU A 128 -8.33 15.06 -4.60
N ALA A 129 -7.94 13.98 -5.26
CA ALA A 129 -8.72 13.45 -6.39
C ALA A 129 -10.19 13.31 -6.01
N ALA A 130 -11.10 13.73 -6.90
CA ALA A 130 -12.53 13.60 -6.70
C ALA A 130 -12.88 12.17 -6.25
N PRO A 131 -13.81 12.01 -5.29
CA PRO A 131 -14.19 10.69 -4.80
C PRO A 131 -14.70 9.82 -5.95
N LEU A 132 -14.33 8.54 -5.94
CA LEU A 132 -14.79 7.58 -6.95
C LEU A 132 -16.27 7.20 -6.75
N HIS A 133 -16.81 7.44 -5.56
CA HIS A 133 -18.19 7.17 -5.20
C HIS A 133 -18.83 8.35 -4.48
N GLU A 134 -20.11 8.60 -4.75
CA GLU A 134 -20.92 9.54 -3.97
C GLU A 134 -20.98 9.10 -2.50
N GLY A 135 -20.81 10.04 -1.59
CA GLY A 135 -20.84 9.79 -0.13
C GLY A 135 -19.47 9.56 0.52
N TYR A 136 -18.38 9.60 -0.23
CA TYR A 136 -17.03 9.63 0.35
C TYR A 136 -16.65 11.05 0.72
N GLU A 137 -16.91 11.43 1.97
CA GLU A 137 -16.50 12.73 2.51
C GLU A 137 -15.04 12.67 2.95
N ASN A 138 -14.16 13.34 2.21
CA ASN A 138 -12.79 13.61 2.61
C ASN A 138 -12.79 14.78 3.61
N SER A 139 -13.02 14.50 4.88
CA SER A 139 -12.79 15.48 5.94
C SER A 139 -11.30 15.48 6.31
N VAL A 140 -10.50 16.25 5.60
CA VAL A 140 -9.11 16.53 6.00
C VAL A 140 -9.14 17.74 6.94
N PRO A 141 -8.59 17.68 8.15
CA PRO A 141 -8.53 18.85 9.04
C PRO A 141 -7.70 19.97 8.40
N ASP A 142 -8.09 21.23 8.63
CA ASP A 142 -7.43 22.41 8.07
C ASP A 142 -5.91 22.46 8.32
N LYS A 143 -5.45 21.82 9.42
CA LYS A 143 -4.01 21.74 9.77
C LYS A 143 -3.68 20.34 10.27
N VAL A 144 -2.81 19.66 9.54
CA VAL A 144 -2.37 18.30 9.85
C VAL A 144 -0.91 18.31 10.30
N PRO A 145 -0.58 17.71 11.47
CA PRO A 145 0.81 17.52 11.86
C PRO A 145 1.48 16.51 10.92
N VAL A 146 2.67 16.83 10.43
CA VAL A 146 3.39 15.97 9.47
C VAL A 146 4.83 15.76 9.87
N VAL A 147 5.36 14.58 9.62
CA VAL A 147 6.81 14.31 9.61
C VAL A 147 7.30 14.57 8.20
N LEU A 148 7.93 15.72 8.00
CA LEU A 148 8.43 16.14 6.70
C LEU A 148 9.86 16.65 6.86
N ASP A 149 10.79 16.02 6.14
CA ASP A 149 12.21 16.35 6.20
C ASP A 149 12.80 16.24 7.63
N ALA A 150 12.40 15.22 8.39
CA ALA A 150 12.90 14.94 9.73
C ALA A 150 14.26 14.21 9.68
N PRO A 151 15.17 14.46 10.64
CA PRO A 151 16.41 13.69 10.72
C PRO A 151 16.13 12.27 11.23
N LEU A 152 16.71 11.27 10.58
CA LEU A 152 16.72 9.88 11.02
C LEU A 152 18.11 9.30 10.85
N THR A 153 18.68 8.74 11.91
CA THR A 153 19.98 8.07 11.85
C THR A 153 19.78 6.59 11.54
N VAL A 154 20.39 6.12 10.45
CA VAL A 154 20.43 4.71 10.07
C VAL A 154 21.88 4.31 9.82
N GLU A 155 22.37 3.28 10.52
CA GLU A 155 23.77 2.82 10.45
C GLU A 155 24.81 3.96 10.65
N GLY A 156 24.52 4.89 11.55
CA GLY A 156 25.41 6.03 11.85
C GLY A 156 25.42 7.16 10.82
N LYS A 157 24.64 7.05 9.76
CA LYS A 157 24.44 8.11 8.76
C LYS A 157 23.08 8.78 8.98
N GLU A 158 23.05 10.11 8.92
CA GLU A 158 21.82 10.88 8.98
C GLU A 158 21.16 10.94 7.60
N TYR A 159 19.87 10.65 7.58
CA TYR A 159 18.97 10.79 6.44
C TYR A 159 17.87 11.80 6.76
N ARG A 160 17.32 12.44 5.73
CA ARG A 160 16.18 13.33 5.85
C ARG A 160 14.95 12.58 5.36
N VAL A 161 13.97 12.38 6.24
CA VAL A 161 12.82 11.50 5.97
C VAL A 161 11.49 12.22 6.08
N SER A 162 10.54 11.76 5.28
CA SER A 162 9.14 12.14 5.37
C SER A 162 8.28 10.90 5.52
N CYS A 163 7.21 10.97 6.32
CA CYS A 163 6.37 9.82 6.60
C CYS A 163 4.93 10.06 6.16
N VAL A 164 4.31 9.01 5.64
CA VAL A 164 2.90 9.00 5.22
C VAL A 164 2.35 7.57 5.33
N SER A 165 1.03 7.43 5.51
CA SER A 165 0.37 6.13 5.37
C SER A 165 -0.74 6.20 4.32
N MET A 166 -0.79 5.17 3.47
CA MET A 166 -1.89 4.91 2.52
C MET A 166 -2.66 3.63 2.90
N GLY A 167 -2.72 3.34 4.21
CA GLY A 167 -3.22 2.09 4.78
C GLY A 167 -2.10 1.14 5.21
N ASN A 168 -0.87 1.49 4.91
CA ASN A 168 0.39 0.91 5.41
C ASN A 168 1.41 2.04 5.56
N PRO A 169 2.36 1.95 6.52
CA PRO A 169 3.37 2.98 6.74
C PRO A 169 4.37 3.08 5.59
N HIS A 170 4.74 4.31 5.24
CA HIS A 170 5.79 4.62 4.27
C HIS A 170 6.74 5.67 4.83
N VAL A 171 8.05 5.45 4.63
CA VAL A 171 9.12 6.42 4.89
C VAL A 171 9.84 6.73 3.58
N ILE A 172 9.85 8.00 3.23
CA ILE A 172 10.43 8.51 2.01
C ILE A 172 11.70 9.29 2.35
N THR A 173 12.81 8.97 1.70
CA THR A 173 14.04 9.75 1.77
C THR A 173 14.57 10.09 0.39
N TYR A 174 15.04 11.32 0.22
CA TYR A 174 15.64 11.76 -1.03
C TYR A 174 17.14 11.42 -1.02
N VAL A 175 17.61 10.94 -2.14
CA VAL A 175 19.02 10.56 -2.35
C VAL A 175 19.54 11.19 -3.64
N ASP A 176 20.84 11.49 -3.69
CA ASP A 176 21.44 12.12 -4.86
C ASP A 176 21.58 11.12 -6.03
N ASP A 177 21.95 9.89 -5.72
CA ASP A 177 22.08 8.81 -6.70
C ASP A 177 21.68 7.47 -6.09
N GLU A 178 20.55 6.93 -6.54
CA GLU A 178 20.02 5.65 -6.08
C GLU A 178 20.91 4.46 -6.42
N LYS A 179 21.76 4.59 -7.45
CA LYS A 179 22.67 3.52 -7.90
C LYS A 179 23.86 3.30 -6.97
N THR A 180 24.16 4.29 -6.13
CA THR A 180 25.25 4.21 -5.16
C THR A 180 24.82 3.60 -3.82
N ILE A 181 23.53 3.28 -3.68
CA ILE A 181 22.96 2.78 -2.43
C ILE A 181 22.75 1.27 -2.55
N ASP A 182 23.33 0.54 -1.61
CA ASP A 182 23.05 -0.87 -1.42
C ASP A 182 21.68 -1.01 -0.71
N ILE A 183 20.61 -1.12 -1.53
CA ILE A 183 19.24 -1.16 -1.03
C ILE A 183 18.95 -2.45 -0.25
N GLU A 184 19.60 -3.56 -0.60
CA GLU A 184 19.46 -4.84 0.09
C GLU A 184 20.02 -4.77 1.51
N LYS A 185 21.06 -3.96 1.71
CA LYS A 185 21.66 -3.71 3.02
C LYS A 185 20.88 -2.68 3.82
N ILE A 186 20.58 -1.51 3.21
CA ILE A 186 20.05 -0.36 3.96
C ILE A 186 18.53 -0.45 4.19
N GLY A 187 17.78 -1.06 3.25
CA GLY A 187 16.32 -1.17 3.32
C GLY A 187 15.82 -1.83 4.61
N PRO A 188 16.33 -3.01 4.99
CA PRO A 188 15.94 -3.67 6.25
C PRO A 188 16.24 -2.85 7.50
N LEU A 189 17.26 -1.98 7.46
CA LEU A 189 17.63 -1.11 8.59
C LEU A 189 16.65 0.08 8.74
N PHE A 190 16.07 0.56 7.65
CA PHE A 190 14.96 1.52 7.70
C PHE A 190 13.68 0.82 8.15
N GLU A 191 13.31 -0.30 7.51
CA GLU A 191 12.10 -1.04 7.79
C GLU A 191 11.95 -1.40 9.27
N SER A 192 13.05 -1.88 9.88
CA SER A 192 13.10 -2.33 11.29
C SER A 192 13.58 -1.27 12.27
N ASN A 193 13.72 0.00 11.84
CA ASN A 193 14.15 1.07 12.72
C ASN A 193 13.17 1.24 13.89
N PRO A 194 13.63 1.37 15.15
CA PRO A 194 12.77 1.50 16.32
C PRO A 194 11.74 2.64 16.27
N VAL A 195 11.96 3.66 15.43
CA VAL A 195 10.98 4.74 15.25
C VAL A 195 9.73 4.29 14.48
N PHE A 196 9.74 3.09 13.90
CA PHE A 196 8.62 2.46 13.20
C PHE A 196 8.22 1.16 13.90
N PRO A 197 7.44 1.20 14.99
CA PRO A 197 7.12 0.03 15.82
C PRO A 197 6.37 -1.09 15.05
N GLU A 198 5.65 -0.75 14.00
CA GLU A 198 4.94 -1.69 13.12
C GLU A 198 5.66 -1.91 11.79
N ARG A 199 6.96 -1.57 11.72
CA ARG A 199 7.77 -1.50 10.52
C ARG A 199 7.26 -0.45 9.52
N THR A 200 7.96 -0.29 8.39
CA THR A 200 7.60 0.67 7.35
C THR A 200 8.08 0.20 5.99
N ASN A 201 7.39 0.60 4.94
CA ASN A 201 7.93 0.55 3.58
C ASN A 201 8.88 1.72 3.39
N THR A 202 9.99 1.50 2.70
CA THR A 202 11.05 2.51 2.52
C THR A 202 11.20 2.85 1.05
N GLU A 203 11.04 4.13 0.72
CA GLU A 203 11.25 4.67 -0.61
C GLU A 203 12.51 5.55 -0.65
N LEU A 204 13.48 5.14 -1.45
CA LEU A 204 14.67 5.94 -1.78
C LEU A 204 14.42 6.64 -3.11
N ILE A 205 14.28 7.96 -3.10
CA ILE A 205 13.82 8.73 -4.25
C ILE A 205 14.91 9.69 -4.72
N ARG A 206 15.19 9.66 -6.03
CA ARG A 206 15.96 10.70 -6.70
C ARG A 206 15.05 11.59 -7.52
N VAL A 207 15.21 12.91 -7.39
CA VAL A 207 14.50 13.85 -8.23
C VAL A 207 15.15 13.89 -9.61
N ALA A 208 14.46 13.36 -10.60
CA ALA A 208 14.89 13.51 -11.99
C ALA A 208 14.53 14.92 -12.50
N VAL A 209 15.51 15.66 -13.02
CA VAL A 209 15.24 16.93 -13.70
C VAL A 209 14.41 16.62 -14.95
N ARG A 210 13.21 17.18 -15.04
CA ARG A 210 12.45 17.14 -16.29
C ARG A 210 13.23 17.94 -17.34
N THR A 211 13.86 17.27 -18.29
CA THR A 211 14.26 17.91 -19.55
C THR A 211 12.97 18.30 -20.27
N LYS A 212 12.81 19.60 -20.57
CA LYS A 212 11.72 20.14 -21.38
C LYS A 212 11.79 19.61 -22.80
#